data_6f2ef13570aa03ad9f5c02859b9089f1
#
_entry.id   6f2ef13570aa03ad9f5c02859b9089f1
#
_cell.length_a   1.000
_cell.length_b   1.000
_cell.length_c   1.000
_cell.angle_alpha   90.00
_cell.angle_beta   90.00
_cell.angle_gamma   90.00
#
_symmetry.space_group_name_H-M   'P 1'
#
loop_
_entity.id
_entity.type
_entity.pdbx_description
1 polymer ?
#
loop_
_entity_poly.entity_id
_entity_poly.type
_entity_poly.pdbx_seq_one_letter_code
_entity_poly.pdbx_strand_id
1 'polypeptide(L)'
;MQLIPAKIAECKNIVICTPPNKEGKVAEEILWIAKRYNISKVYKVGGSQAIFAMAYGNTLIPKVEKIFGPGNQYVNLAKQIVTDEVDIDLPAGPSEVMVVSNSEEDYDIIAADLLSQLEHGTDSKAFLLSNNIKLINKVYKAVQDQARKLTRKKIPVSYTHLRAHETRE
;
A
#
# COMPACT_ATOMS: atom_id res chain seq x y z
N MET A 1 -10.37 -9.34 0.21
CA MET A 1 -9.83 -9.57 1.56
C MET A 1 -10.68 -8.94 2.66
N GLN A 2 -11.04 -7.66 2.62
CA GLN A 2 -11.77 -6.96 3.71
C GLN A 2 -13.20 -7.45 3.95
N LEU A 3 -13.90 -7.91 2.92
CA LEU A 3 -15.29 -8.37 3.04
C LEU A 3 -15.47 -9.67 3.83
N ILE A 4 -14.51 -10.57 3.78
CA ILE A 4 -14.58 -11.84 4.51
C ILE A 4 -14.57 -11.59 6.03
N PRO A 5 -13.62 -10.85 6.61
CA PRO A 5 -13.65 -10.49 8.02
C PRO A 5 -14.94 -9.76 8.42
N ALA A 6 -15.42 -8.82 7.61
CA ALA A 6 -16.66 -8.10 7.88
C ALA A 6 -17.89 -9.03 7.94
N LYS A 7 -17.95 -10.06 7.07
CA LYS A 7 -19.01 -11.06 7.10
C LYS A 7 -18.89 -12.00 8.30
N ILE A 8 -17.67 -12.41 8.67
CA ILE A 8 -17.44 -13.23 9.87
C ILE A 8 -17.83 -12.46 11.14
N ALA A 9 -17.55 -11.14 11.16
CA ALA A 9 -17.95 -10.24 12.24
C ALA A 9 -19.46 -9.86 12.19
N GLU A 10 -20.24 -10.48 11.30
CA GLU A 10 -21.69 -10.28 11.15
C GLU A 10 -22.10 -8.82 10.89
N CYS A 11 -21.22 -8.03 10.24
CA CYS A 11 -21.56 -6.66 9.85
C CYS A 11 -22.80 -6.65 8.94
N LYS A 12 -23.88 -6.02 9.40
CA LYS A 12 -25.17 -6.00 8.70
C LYS A 12 -25.15 -5.05 7.50
N ASN A 13 -24.50 -3.90 7.65
CA ASN A 13 -24.44 -2.84 6.64
C ASN A 13 -23.01 -2.68 6.12
N ILE A 14 -22.72 -3.18 4.92
CA ILE A 14 -21.41 -3.06 4.30
C ILE A 14 -21.54 -2.17 3.07
N VAL A 15 -20.66 -1.15 3.00
CA VAL A 15 -20.56 -0.19 1.91
C VAL A 15 -19.19 -0.36 1.24
N ILE A 16 -19.15 -0.35 -0.07
CA ILE A 16 -17.90 -0.36 -0.85
C ILE A 16 -17.77 0.97 -1.57
N CYS A 17 -16.66 1.68 -1.32
CA CYS A 17 -16.26 2.83 -2.11
C CYS A 17 -14.99 2.47 -2.90
N THR A 18 -15.02 2.64 -4.22
CA THR A 18 -13.90 2.35 -5.10
C THR A 18 -13.84 3.36 -6.25
N PRO A 19 -12.64 3.88 -6.59
CA PRO A 19 -12.53 4.81 -7.70
C PRO A 19 -12.90 4.11 -9.02
N PRO A 20 -13.63 4.76 -9.92
CA PRO A 20 -13.87 4.23 -11.25
C PRO A 20 -12.58 4.27 -12.09
N ASN A 21 -12.52 3.43 -13.10
CA ASN A 21 -11.50 3.50 -14.14
C ASN A 21 -11.71 4.72 -15.07
N LYS A 22 -10.87 4.89 -16.08
CA LYS A 22 -10.96 6.00 -17.05
C LYS A 22 -12.28 6.03 -17.84
N GLU A 23 -12.96 4.90 -17.92
CA GLU A 23 -14.26 4.75 -18.59
C GLU A 23 -15.46 4.95 -17.64
N GLY A 24 -15.21 5.32 -16.38
CA GLY A 24 -16.25 5.49 -15.36
C GLY A 24 -16.81 4.17 -14.82
N LYS A 25 -16.14 3.04 -15.05
CA LYS A 25 -16.58 1.71 -14.61
C LYS A 25 -15.82 1.26 -13.36
N VAL A 26 -16.49 0.49 -12.52
CA VAL A 26 -15.87 -0.26 -11.42
C VAL A 26 -15.28 -1.55 -11.98
N ALA A 27 -14.16 -1.99 -11.44
CA ALA A 27 -13.55 -3.27 -11.82
C ALA A 27 -14.54 -4.43 -11.63
N GLU A 28 -14.63 -5.31 -12.61
CA GLU A 28 -15.61 -6.39 -12.64
C GLU A 28 -15.42 -7.37 -11.47
N GLU A 29 -14.19 -7.57 -11.03
CA GLU A 29 -13.83 -8.40 -9.89
C GLU A 29 -14.45 -7.88 -8.60
N ILE A 30 -14.47 -6.55 -8.41
CA ILE A 30 -15.10 -5.92 -7.23
C ILE A 30 -16.61 -6.13 -7.28
N LEU A 31 -17.23 -5.94 -8.44
CA LEU A 31 -18.67 -6.15 -8.61
C LEU A 31 -19.05 -7.62 -8.43
N TRP A 32 -18.24 -8.56 -8.94
CA TRP A 32 -18.45 -9.99 -8.74
C TRP A 32 -18.39 -10.37 -7.27
N ILE A 33 -17.38 -9.88 -6.53
CA ILE A 33 -17.26 -10.11 -5.10
C ILE A 33 -18.44 -9.49 -4.34
N ALA A 34 -18.83 -8.24 -4.66
CA ALA A 34 -19.96 -7.58 -4.04
C ALA A 34 -21.25 -8.41 -4.21
N LYS A 35 -21.50 -8.90 -5.43
CA LYS A 35 -22.64 -9.78 -5.73
C LYS A 35 -22.56 -11.10 -4.95
N ARG A 36 -21.38 -11.75 -4.90
CA ARG A 36 -21.16 -13.01 -4.21
C ARG A 36 -21.48 -12.93 -2.71
N TYR A 37 -21.23 -11.77 -2.09
CA TYR A 37 -21.47 -11.52 -0.67
C TYR A 37 -22.75 -10.71 -0.39
N ASN A 38 -23.63 -10.55 -1.38
CA ASN A 38 -24.89 -9.80 -1.29
C ASN A 38 -24.72 -8.36 -0.79
N ILE A 39 -23.71 -7.66 -1.33
CA ILE A 39 -23.47 -6.25 -1.05
C ILE A 39 -24.04 -5.42 -2.19
N SER A 40 -25.08 -4.65 -1.89
CA SER A 40 -25.79 -3.84 -2.88
C SER A 40 -25.26 -2.41 -3.00
N LYS A 41 -24.47 -1.94 -2.00
CA LYS A 41 -24.00 -0.56 -1.94
C LYS A 41 -22.55 -0.48 -2.39
N VAL A 42 -22.35 -0.22 -3.69
CA VAL A 42 -21.03 0.01 -4.30
C VAL A 42 -21.03 1.39 -4.94
N TYR A 43 -20.18 2.29 -4.43
CA TYR A 43 -20.10 3.68 -4.87
C TYR A 43 -18.82 3.94 -5.65
N LYS A 44 -18.95 4.65 -6.78
CA LYS A 44 -17.85 4.99 -7.68
C LYS A 44 -17.09 6.23 -7.19
N VAL A 45 -16.53 6.14 -6.01
CA VAL A 45 -15.76 7.21 -5.38
C VAL A 45 -14.59 6.61 -4.62
N GLY A 46 -13.43 7.26 -4.68
CA GLY A 46 -12.21 6.86 -3.97
C GLY A 46 -11.52 8.09 -3.39
N GLY A 47 -10.31 7.88 -2.85
CA GLY A 47 -9.53 8.97 -2.28
C GLY A 47 -10.09 9.49 -0.94
N SER A 48 -9.61 10.67 -0.53
CA SER A 48 -10.07 11.33 0.70
C SER A 48 -11.57 11.65 0.70
N GLN A 49 -12.15 11.93 -0.48
CA GLN A 49 -13.58 12.21 -0.62
C GLN A 49 -14.45 11.03 -0.15
N ALA A 50 -14.03 9.79 -0.47
CA ALA A 50 -14.74 8.61 -0.01
C ALA A 50 -14.69 8.46 1.51
N ILE A 51 -13.55 8.77 2.13
CA ILE A 51 -13.37 8.72 3.58
C ILE A 51 -14.30 9.70 4.27
N PHE A 52 -14.30 10.98 3.85
CA PHE A 52 -15.20 12.00 4.42
C PHE A 52 -16.68 11.67 4.18
N ALA A 53 -17.02 11.17 2.98
CA ALA A 53 -18.39 10.79 2.67
C ALA A 53 -18.90 9.64 3.55
N MET A 54 -18.04 8.66 3.85
CA MET A 54 -18.38 7.54 4.76
C MET A 54 -18.42 7.98 6.22
N ALA A 55 -17.52 8.87 6.66
CA ALA A 55 -17.43 9.33 8.04
C ALA A 55 -18.62 10.21 8.46
N TYR A 56 -18.99 11.15 7.59
CA TYR A 56 -20.08 12.10 7.91
C TYR A 56 -21.42 11.68 7.33
N GLY A 57 -21.43 10.87 6.30
CA GLY A 57 -22.62 10.55 5.52
C GLY A 57 -23.04 11.70 4.60
N ASN A 58 -23.82 11.37 3.58
CA ASN A 58 -24.49 12.33 2.71
C ASN A 58 -25.76 11.69 2.12
N THR A 59 -26.42 12.37 1.17
CA THR A 59 -27.66 11.88 0.54
C THR A 59 -27.48 10.53 -0.20
N LEU A 60 -26.27 10.19 -0.62
CA LEU A 60 -25.98 8.98 -1.38
C LEU A 60 -25.29 7.91 -0.53
N ILE A 61 -24.26 8.30 0.22
CA ILE A 61 -23.42 7.41 1.01
C ILE A 61 -23.81 7.56 2.48
N PRO A 62 -24.28 6.49 3.14
CA PRO A 62 -24.63 6.56 4.55
C PRO A 62 -23.39 6.74 5.43
N LYS A 63 -23.55 7.40 6.58
CA LYS A 63 -22.53 7.39 7.65
C LYS A 63 -22.28 5.95 8.07
N VAL A 64 -21.01 5.60 8.26
CA VAL A 64 -20.59 4.29 8.71
C VAL A 64 -19.95 4.36 10.10
N GLU A 65 -19.89 3.25 10.80
CA GLU A 65 -19.28 3.15 12.13
C GLU A 65 -17.77 2.85 12.03
N LYS A 66 -17.32 2.23 10.92
CA LYS A 66 -15.91 1.83 10.75
C LYS A 66 -15.49 1.83 9.29
N ILE A 67 -14.28 2.33 9.03
CA ILE A 67 -13.70 2.43 7.69
C ILE A 67 -12.45 1.54 7.61
N PHE A 68 -12.42 0.67 6.62
CA PHE A 68 -11.27 -0.17 6.30
C PHE A 68 -10.82 0.06 4.86
N GLY A 69 -9.55 -0.02 4.63
CA GLY A 69 -9.00 -0.08 3.28
C GLY A 69 -7.65 0.61 3.13
N PRO A 70 -6.82 0.12 2.21
CA PRO A 70 -5.57 0.76 1.86
C PRO A 70 -5.83 2.03 1.08
N GLY A 71 -4.87 2.94 1.12
CA GLY A 71 -4.94 4.17 0.35
C GLY A 71 -3.59 4.87 0.30
N ASN A 72 -3.53 5.93 -0.51
CA ASN A 72 -2.37 6.81 -0.57
C ASN A 72 -2.30 7.72 0.68
N GLN A 73 -1.26 8.56 0.75
CA GLN A 73 -1.06 9.51 1.87
C GLN A 73 -2.29 10.39 2.16
N TYR A 74 -3.06 10.80 1.12
CA TYR A 74 -4.27 11.62 1.30
C TYR A 74 -5.42 10.83 1.95
N VAL A 75 -5.56 9.55 1.61
CA VAL A 75 -6.53 8.65 2.25
C VAL A 75 -6.16 8.42 3.71
N ASN A 76 -4.88 8.17 3.98
CA ASN A 76 -4.40 7.96 5.34
C ASN A 76 -4.58 9.20 6.21
N LEU A 77 -4.26 10.39 5.67
CA LEU A 77 -4.48 11.66 6.36
C LEU A 77 -6.00 11.90 6.61
N ALA A 78 -6.83 11.66 5.61
CA ALA A 78 -8.27 11.80 5.77
C ALA A 78 -8.82 10.85 6.84
N LYS A 79 -8.35 9.61 6.91
CA LYS A 79 -8.71 8.67 7.98
C LYS A 79 -8.34 9.21 9.35
N GLN A 80 -7.11 9.74 9.51
CA GLN A 80 -6.68 10.33 10.78
C GLN A 80 -7.54 11.54 11.20
N ILE A 81 -7.95 12.37 10.25
CA ILE A 81 -8.80 13.52 10.54
C ILE A 81 -10.19 13.11 11.06
N VAL A 82 -10.73 12.00 10.58
CA VAL A 82 -12.09 11.55 10.94
C VAL A 82 -12.13 10.55 12.10
N THR A 83 -11.03 10.34 12.82
CA THR A 83 -10.98 9.36 13.93
C THR A 83 -11.93 9.68 15.09
N ASP A 84 -12.28 10.94 15.28
CA ASP A 84 -13.26 11.36 16.30
C ASP A 84 -14.72 11.05 15.89
N GLU A 85 -14.96 10.77 14.61
CA GLU A 85 -16.29 10.55 14.03
C GLU A 85 -16.57 9.09 13.67
N VAL A 86 -15.51 8.32 13.34
CA VAL A 86 -15.62 6.97 12.84
C VAL A 86 -14.35 6.16 13.18
N ASP A 87 -14.53 4.90 13.56
CA ASP A 87 -13.39 4.01 13.74
C ASP A 87 -12.68 3.74 12.42
N ILE A 88 -11.36 3.64 12.46
CA ILE A 88 -10.55 3.29 11.29
C ILE A 88 -9.72 2.03 11.55
N ASP A 89 -9.21 1.42 10.47
CA ASP A 89 -8.12 0.44 10.56
C ASP A 89 -6.80 1.15 10.96
N LEU A 90 -5.75 0.38 11.23
CA LEU A 90 -4.46 0.96 11.60
C LEU A 90 -3.99 1.94 10.51
N PRO A 91 -3.61 3.17 10.90
CA PRO A 91 -3.03 4.12 9.95
C PRO A 91 -1.78 3.50 9.32
N ALA A 92 -1.80 3.33 8.00
CA ALA A 92 -0.64 2.86 7.28
C ALA A 92 0.33 4.02 7.07
N GLY A 93 1.53 3.91 7.63
CA GLY A 93 2.66 4.77 7.29
C GLY A 93 3.29 4.37 5.95
N PRO A 94 4.30 5.12 5.46
CA PRO A 94 5.17 4.67 4.39
C PRO A 94 5.78 3.32 4.76
N SER A 95 5.74 2.36 3.84
CA SER A 95 6.33 1.05 4.10
C SER A 95 7.86 1.14 3.98
N GLU A 96 8.55 0.55 4.93
CA GLU A 96 10.00 0.50 4.96
C GLU A 96 10.47 -0.95 5.11
N VAL A 97 11.57 -1.30 4.47
CA VAL A 97 12.24 -2.60 4.63
C VAL A 97 13.70 -2.39 4.95
N MET A 98 14.23 -3.19 5.86
CA MET A 98 15.66 -3.29 6.13
C MET A 98 16.10 -4.73 5.97
N VAL A 99 17.09 -4.95 5.12
CA VAL A 99 17.76 -6.22 4.95
C VAL A 99 19.12 -6.16 5.64
N VAL A 100 19.41 -7.14 6.49
CA VAL A 100 20.71 -7.29 7.18
C VAL A 100 21.38 -8.55 6.64
N SER A 101 22.51 -8.41 5.97
CA SER A 101 23.23 -9.54 5.41
C SER A 101 24.72 -9.24 5.21
N ASN A 102 25.53 -10.32 5.30
CA ASN A 102 26.96 -10.32 4.97
C ASN A 102 27.30 -11.35 3.90
N SER A 103 26.31 -12.10 3.39
CA SER A 103 26.50 -13.14 2.35
C SER A 103 26.58 -12.50 0.97
N GLU A 104 27.73 -12.63 0.31
CA GLU A 104 27.91 -12.13 -1.07
C GLU A 104 27.16 -12.95 -2.11
N GLU A 105 26.71 -14.17 -1.78
CA GLU A 105 26.06 -15.08 -2.72
C GLU A 105 24.59 -14.66 -2.97
N ASP A 106 23.95 -14.00 -2.00
CA ASP A 106 22.53 -13.66 -2.04
C ASP A 106 22.22 -12.26 -2.62
N TYR A 107 23.20 -11.58 -3.21
CA TYR A 107 23.06 -10.18 -3.65
C TYR A 107 21.87 -9.94 -4.59
N ASP A 108 21.54 -10.89 -5.45
CA ASP A 108 20.41 -10.77 -6.38
C ASP A 108 19.06 -10.91 -5.66
N ILE A 109 18.97 -11.78 -4.67
CA ILE A 109 17.77 -11.97 -3.84
C ILE A 109 17.56 -10.73 -2.96
N ILE A 110 18.62 -10.23 -2.33
CA ILE A 110 18.58 -9.01 -1.53
C ILE A 110 18.11 -7.82 -2.39
N ALA A 111 18.61 -7.71 -3.62
CA ALA A 111 18.18 -6.67 -4.54
C ALA A 111 16.70 -6.76 -4.88
N ALA A 112 16.17 -7.97 -5.08
CA ALA A 112 14.75 -8.21 -5.35
C ALA A 112 13.88 -7.82 -4.14
N ASP A 113 14.29 -8.16 -2.92
CA ASP A 113 13.57 -7.80 -1.69
C ASP A 113 13.50 -6.29 -1.50
N LEU A 114 14.61 -5.58 -1.68
CA LEU A 114 14.65 -4.12 -1.60
C LEU A 114 13.75 -3.47 -2.66
N LEU A 115 13.77 -3.99 -3.90
CA LEU A 115 12.96 -3.49 -4.99
C LEU A 115 11.47 -3.75 -4.78
N SER A 116 11.10 -4.91 -4.22
CA SER A 116 9.70 -5.23 -3.94
C SER A 116 9.04 -4.17 -3.05
N GLN A 117 9.79 -3.63 -2.08
CA GLN A 117 9.31 -2.56 -1.23
C GLN A 117 9.25 -1.20 -1.96
N LEU A 118 10.26 -0.89 -2.77
CA LEU A 118 10.33 0.37 -3.51
C LEU A 118 9.25 0.50 -4.59
N GLU A 119 8.70 -0.62 -5.08
CA GLU A 119 7.57 -0.62 -6.03
C GLU A 119 6.23 -0.16 -5.42
N HIS A 120 6.08 -0.15 -4.09
CA HIS A 120 4.84 0.25 -3.44
C HIS A 120 4.54 1.75 -3.57
N GLY A 121 5.55 2.60 -3.65
CA GLY A 121 5.33 4.04 -3.81
C GLY A 121 6.60 4.88 -3.70
N THR A 122 6.46 6.15 -3.99
CA THR A 122 7.56 7.13 -3.98
C THR A 122 8.04 7.48 -2.56
N ASP A 123 7.25 7.20 -1.57
CA ASP A 123 7.49 7.39 -0.14
C ASP A 123 8.01 6.13 0.57
N SER A 124 8.11 5.01 -0.15
CA SER A 124 8.71 3.77 0.36
C SER A 124 10.22 3.90 0.49
N LYS A 125 10.78 3.28 1.53
CA LYS A 125 12.22 3.25 1.78
C LYS A 125 12.72 1.81 1.92
N ALA A 126 13.94 1.58 1.43
CA ALA A 126 14.62 0.30 1.55
C ALA A 126 16.05 0.53 2.02
N PHE A 127 16.48 -0.26 3.00
CA PHE A 127 17.80 -0.15 3.64
C PHE A 127 18.52 -1.49 3.53
N LEU A 128 19.82 -1.45 3.22
CA LEU A 128 20.73 -2.58 3.36
C LEU A 128 21.73 -2.24 4.45
N LEU A 129 21.83 -3.10 5.47
CA LEU A 129 22.85 -3.05 6.50
C LEU A 129 23.81 -4.22 6.32
N SER A 130 25.10 -3.91 6.13
CA SER A 130 26.15 -4.90 5.95
C SER A 130 27.50 -4.34 6.41
N ASN A 131 28.35 -5.22 6.95
CA ASN A 131 29.78 -4.92 7.16
C ASN A 131 30.64 -5.30 5.95
N ASN A 132 30.07 -5.81 4.85
CA ASN A 132 30.76 -6.24 3.66
C ASN A 132 30.52 -5.24 2.50
N ILE A 133 31.50 -4.38 2.25
CA ILE A 133 31.43 -3.36 1.18
C ILE A 133 31.29 -3.97 -0.23
N LYS A 134 31.83 -5.20 -0.44
CA LYS A 134 31.70 -5.88 -1.73
C LYS A 134 30.24 -6.30 -1.97
N LEU A 135 29.56 -6.79 -0.93
CA LEU A 135 28.13 -7.10 -0.99
C LEU A 135 27.33 -5.85 -1.33
N ILE A 136 27.56 -4.74 -0.64
CA ILE A 136 26.86 -3.47 -0.86
C ILE A 136 26.96 -3.05 -2.33
N ASN A 137 28.17 -3.11 -2.90
CA ASN A 137 28.38 -2.74 -4.30
C ASN A 137 27.70 -3.71 -5.28
N LYS A 138 27.71 -5.01 -5.00
CA LYS A 138 27.00 -6.00 -5.81
C LYS A 138 25.49 -5.78 -5.78
N VAL A 139 24.91 -5.59 -4.59
CA VAL A 139 23.48 -5.33 -4.41
C VAL A 139 23.08 -4.03 -5.11
N TYR A 140 23.84 -2.97 -4.96
CA TYR A 140 23.57 -1.69 -5.64
C TYR A 140 23.47 -1.86 -7.17
N LYS A 141 24.43 -2.60 -7.75
CA LYS A 141 24.42 -2.90 -9.20
C LYS A 141 23.22 -3.75 -9.58
N ALA A 142 22.94 -4.80 -8.80
CA ALA A 142 21.81 -5.69 -9.06
C ALA A 142 20.47 -4.94 -8.97
N VAL A 143 20.28 -4.05 -7.98
CA VAL A 143 19.10 -3.18 -7.87
C VAL A 143 18.90 -2.35 -9.14
N GLN A 144 19.97 -1.73 -9.67
CA GLN A 144 19.86 -0.95 -10.90
C GLN A 144 19.49 -1.81 -12.12
N ASP A 145 20.10 -2.99 -12.24
CA ASP A 145 19.86 -3.90 -13.37
C ASP A 145 18.46 -4.52 -13.32
N GLN A 146 17.98 -4.90 -12.15
CA GLN A 146 16.63 -5.44 -11.95
C GLN A 146 15.58 -4.34 -12.11
N ALA A 147 15.80 -3.13 -11.58
CA ALA A 147 14.87 -1.99 -11.71
C ALA A 147 14.56 -1.65 -13.17
N ARG A 148 15.55 -1.80 -14.08
CA ARG A 148 15.35 -1.59 -15.53
C ARG A 148 14.36 -2.57 -16.16
N LYS A 149 14.16 -3.75 -15.56
CA LYS A 149 13.25 -4.80 -16.04
C LYS A 149 11.83 -4.64 -15.50
N LEU A 150 11.64 -3.81 -14.46
CA LEU A 150 10.34 -3.63 -13.83
C LEU A 150 9.38 -2.81 -14.70
N THR A 151 8.09 -3.12 -14.61
CA THR A 151 7.03 -2.42 -15.34
C THR A 151 6.89 -0.95 -14.89
N ARG A 152 7.13 -0.68 -13.58
CA ARG A 152 7.09 0.65 -12.95
C ARG A 152 8.48 1.28 -12.82
N LYS A 153 9.23 1.34 -13.91
CA LYS A 153 10.64 1.79 -13.97
C LYS A 153 10.93 3.16 -13.32
N LYS A 154 9.97 4.06 -13.26
CA LYS A 154 10.18 5.43 -12.76
C LYS A 154 10.27 5.53 -11.23
N ILE A 155 9.69 4.60 -10.49
CA ILE A 155 9.62 4.67 -9.03
C ILE A 155 10.95 4.25 -8.38
N PRO A 156 11.51 3.04 -8.65
CA PRO A 156 12.74 2.61 -7.99
C PRO A 156 13.95 3.48 -8.33
N VAL A 157 14.06 3.97 -9.57
CA VAL A 157 15.23 4.75 -10.03
C VAL A 157 15.27 6.15 -9.41
N SER A 158 14.11 6.75 -9.12
CA SER A 158 14.05 8.11 -8.56
C SER A 158 14.35 8.16 -7.06
N TYR A 159 14.25 7.04 -6.33
CA TYR A 159 14.27 7.01 -4.87
C TYR A 159 15.24 5.98 -4.27
N THR A 160 16.23 5.50 -5.02
CA THR A 160 17.28 4.60 -4.52
C THR A 160 18.21 5.31 -3.53
N HIS A 161 17.76 5.50 -2.31
CA HIS A 161 18.62 5.88 -1.19
C HIS A 161 19.08 4.61 -0.47
N LEU A 162 20.10 3.94 -1.04
CA LEU A 162 20.83 2.89 -0.33
C LEU A 162 21.77 3.57 0.67
N ARG A 163 21.45 3.50 1.95
CA ARG A 163 22.37 3.89 3.03
C ARG A 163 23.09 2.65 3.52
N ALA A 164 24.39 2.60 3.35
CA ALA A 164 25.26 1.63 3.99
C ALA A 164 25.85 2.27 5.25
N HIS A 165 25.71 1.61 6.41
CA HIS A 165 26.44 1.97 7.60
C HIS A 165 27.54 0.92 7.83
N GLU A 166 28.80 1.34 7.78
CA GLU A 166 29.91 0.60 8.37
C GLU A 166 29.91 0.90 9.87
N THR A 167 29.71 -0.11 10.72
CA THR A 167 30.16 -0.06 12.09
C THR A 167 31.63 -0.47 12.11
N ARG A 168 32.52 0.50 12.28
CA ARG A 168 33.91 0.21 12.67
C ARG A 168 33.92 -0.19 14.13
N GLU A 169 34.48 -1.37 14.42
CA GLU A 169 34.97 -1.70 15.75
C GLU A 169 36.15 -0.81 16.13
#